data_16aaedbcf81dbea59ba7ab40b10eca84
#
_entry.id   16aaedbcf81dbea59ba7ab40b10eca84
#
_cell.length_a   1.000
_cell.length_b   1.000
_cell.length_c   1.000
_cell.angle_alpha   90.00
_cell.angle_beta   90.00
_cell.angle_gamma   90.00
#
_symmetry.space_group_name_H-M   'P 1'
#
loop_
_entity.id
_entity.type
_entity.pdbx_description
1 polymer ?
#
loop_
_entity_poly.entity_id
_entity_poly.type
_entity_poly.pdbx_seq_one_letter_code
_entity_poly.pdbx_strand_id
1 'polypeptide(L)'
;DEHPDETIIANMPEDHVENGIHYFEPTVRMSTYLVAFAFGELQSKITETKGGVKIGVFATKAHQPKELDFALDIAKRAIEFYEDFYQTPYPLPHSWQLALPDFSAGAMENWGLVTYREAYLLLDPDNTSLEMKQLVATVITHELAHQWFGDLVTMKWWDDLWLNESFANMMEYVAVDALQPDWHIWELFQTSEAPMALQRDATDGVQSVHVDVNNPAEIDALFDGAIVYAK
;
A
#
# COMPACT_ATOMS: atom_id res chain seq x y z
N ASP A 1 6.13 18.83 21.93
CA ASP A 1 7.18 18.01 21.35
C ASP A 1 8.34 17.90 22.35
N GLU A 2 8.66 16.68 22.79
CA GLU A 2 9.80 16.39 23.67
C GLU A 2 11.04 15.99 22.85
N HIS A 3 10.87 15.77 21.55
CA HIS A 3 11.87 15.27 20.60
C HIS A 3 11.92 16.14 19.33
N PRO A 4 12.43 17.37 19.38
CA PRO A 4 12.38 18.31 18.26
C PRO A 4 13.18 17.90 17.01
N ASP A 5 14.05 16.91 17.14
CA ASP A 5 14.87 16.40 16.03
C ASP A 5 14.23 15.20 15.30
N GLU A 6 13.06 14.73 15.75
CA GLU A 6 12.33 13.65 15.13
C GLU A 6 11.44 14.12 13.98
N THR A 7 11.36 13.30 12.96
CA THR A 7 10.41 13.48 11.86
C THR A 7 9.04 13.02 12.29
N ILE A 8 8.01 13.85 12.07
CA ILE A 8 6.61 13.50 12.33
C ILE A 8 5.87 13.55 11.00
N ILE A 9 5.18 12.47 10.66
CA ILE A 9 4.37 12.32 9.43
C ILE A 9 3.00 11.74 9.76
N ALA A 10 1.99 12.13 8.99
CA ALA A 10 0.62 11.65 9.13
C ALA A 10 -0.06 11.54 7.76
N ASN A 11 -1.35 11.17 7.74
CA ASN A 11 -2.16 11.09 6.52
C ASN A 11 -2.12 12.40 5.70
N MET A 12 -2.07 13.56 6.37
CA MET A 12 -2.08 14.88 5.74
C MET A 12 -0.80 15.66 6.09
N PRO A 13 -0.46 16.70 5.33
CA PRO A 13 0.66 17.58 5.66
C PRO A 13 0.50 18.23 7.02
N GLU A 14 1.62 18.54 7.67
CA GLU A 14 1.63 19.40 8.82
C GLU A 14 1.21 20.83 8.42
N ASP A 15 0.22 21.38 9.12
CA ASP A 15 -0.25 22.75 8.94
C ASP A 15 0.63 23.72 9.74
N HIS A 16 0.76 23.47 11.05
CA HIS A 16 1.61 24.29 11.93
C HIS A 16 1.98 23.56 13.23
N VAL A 17 2.93 24.14 13.95
CA VAL A 17 3.31 23.68 15.30
C VAL A 17 3.07 24.81 16.29
N GLU A 18 2.29 24.56 17.34
CA GLU A 18 2.04 25.52 18.42
C GLU A 18 2.28 24.85 19.77
N ASN A 19 3.12 25.48 20.62
CA ASN A 19 3.48 25.00 21.97
C ASN A 19 3.97 23.53 22.00
N GLY A 20 4.70 23.08 20.95
CA GLY A 20 5.18 21.70 20.80
C GLY A 20 4.11 20.70 20.39
N ILE A 21 2.93 21.15 20.02
CA ILE A 21 1.85 20.33 19.45
C ILE A 21 1.85 20.53 17.94
N HIS A 22 1.89 19.41 17.21
CA HIS A 22 1.84 19.39 15.76
C HIS A 22 0.39 19.28 15.28
N TYR A 23 -0.02 20.20 14.45
CA TYR A 23 -1.34 20.25 13.84
C TYR A 23 -1.20 19.87 12.35
N PHE A 24 -2.09 18.99 11.90
CA PHE A 24 -2.12 18.54 10.50
C PHE A 24 -3.36 19.09 9.80
N GLU A 25 -3.26 19.25 8.49
CA GLU A 25 -4.42 19.61 7.68
C GLU A 25 -5.55 18.60 7.86
N PRO A 26 -6.83 19.02 7.79
CA PRO A 26 -7.96 18.09 7.87
C PRO A 26 -7.89 17.04 6.75
N THR A 27 -8.14 15.80 7.09
CA THR A 27 -8.28 14.73 6.07
C THR A 27 -9.52 14.95 5.22
N VAL A 28 -9.54 14.37 4.02
CA VAL A 28 -10.78 14.10 3.32
C VAL A 28 -11.63 13.13 4.15
N ARG A 29 -12.93 13.02 3.81
CA ARG A 29 -13.79 12.04 4.46
C ARG A 29 -13.28 10.63 4.17
N MET A 30 -12.92 9.90 5.21
CA MET A 30 -12.39 8.53 5.10
C MET A 30 -12.84 7.67 6.28
N SER A 31 -12.64 6.36 6.15
CA SER A 31 -12.86 5.41 7.24
C SER A 31 -11.80 5.59 8.33
N THR A 32 -12.19 5.44 9.59
CA THR A 32 -11.30 5.70 10.74
C THR A 32 -10.15 4.71 10.88
N TYR A 33 -10.25 3.51 10.29
CA TYR A 33 -9.17 2.53 10.30
C TYR A 33 -7.95 2.95 9.45
N LEU A 34 -8.13 3.93 8.55
CA LEU A 34 -7.07 4.48 7.70
C LEU A 34 -6.23 5.58 8.40
N VAL A 35 -6.61 5.99 9.62
CA VAL A 35 -5.88 7.03 10.35
C VAL A 35 -4.51 6.49 10.78
N ALA A 36 -3.46 7.19 10.34
CA ALA A 36 -2.09 6.85 10.64
C ALA A 36 -1.25 8.09 10.95
N PHE A 37 -0.29 7.92 11.84
CA PHE A 37 0.80 8.86 12.08
C PHE A 37 2.04 8.09 12.53
N ALA A 38 3.20 8.66 12.28
CA ALA A 38 4.47 8.12 12.74
C ALA A 38 5.42 9.23 13.14
N PHE A 39 6.30 8.93 14.08
CA PHE A 39 7.36 9.83 14.50
C PHE A 39 8.62 9.04 14.85
N GLY A 40 9.76 9.65 14.68
CA GLY A 40 11.05 9.04 15.02
C GLY A 40 12.20 9.61 14.21
N GLU A 41 13.37 9.03 14.42
CA GLU A 41 14.57 9.34 13.65
C GLU A 41 14.52 8.69 12.25
N LEU A 42 13.82 9.31 11.34
CA LEU A 42 13.63 8.84 9.97
C LEU A 42 14.57 9.54 9.00
N GLN A 43 14.97 8.80 7.97
CA GLN A 43 15.48 9.33 6.71
C GLN A 43 14.42 9.24 5.64
N SER A 44 14.51 10.07 4.61
CA SER A 44 13.55 10.03 3.52
C SER A 44 14.16 10.40 2.18
N LYS A 45 13.51 9.96 1.12
CA LYS A 45 13.66 10.48 -0.23
C LYS A 45 12.30 10.89 -0.77
N ILE A 46 12.24 12.06 -1.40
CA ILE A 46 10.99 12.66 -1.88
C ILE A 46 11.15 13.03 -3.36
N THR A 47 10.11 12.78 -4.12
CA THR A 47 9.93 13.20 -5.51
C THR A 47 8.51 13.73 -5.71
N GLU A 48 8.17 14.10 -6.93
CA GLU A 48 6.84 14.60 -7.28
C GLU A 48 6.35 13.94 -8.57
N THR A 49 5.07 13.64 -8.64
CA THR A 49 4.42 13.18 -9.88
C THR A 49 4.22 14.34 -10.85
N LYS A 50 3.90 14.03 -12.11
CA LYS A 50 3.52 15.04 -13.11
C LYS A 50 2.30 15.85 -12.69
N GLY A 51 1.41 15.25 -11.89
CA GLY A 51 0.21 15.88 -11.33
C GLY A 51 0.46 16.76 -10.09
N GLY A 52 1.69 16.82 -9.57
CA GLY A 52 2.04 17.62 -8.41
C GLY A 52 1.86 16.89 -7.06
N VAL A 53 1.61 15.59 -7.06
CA VAL A 53 1.53 14.78 -5.85
C VAL A 53 2.95 14.50 -5.34
N LYS A 54 3.25 14.83 -4.08
CA LYS A 54 4.53 14.50 -3.46
C LYS A 54 4.56 13.01 -3.09
N ILE A 55 5.57 12.29 -3.55
CA ILE A 55 5.82 10.90 -3.20
C ILE A 55 7.06 10.85 -2.32
N GLY A 56 6.96 10.24 -1.14
CA GLY A 56 8.09 10.09 -0.23
C GLY A 56 8.23 8.65 0.26
N VAL A 57 9.46 8.18 0.39
CA VAL A 57 9.78 6.92 1.06
C VAL A 57 10.54 7.25 2.33
N PHE A 58 10.10 6.71 3.45
CA PHE A 58 10.62 6.92 4.78
C PHE A 58 11.09 5.61 5.40
N ALA A 59 12.23 5.65 6.07
CA ALA A 59 12.78 4.49 6.77
C ALA A 59 13.62 4.95 7.97
N THR A 60 13.91 4.05 8.89
CA THR A 60 14.87 4.33 9.96
C THR A 60 16.28 4.57 9.40
N LYS A 61 17.11 5.27 10.15
CA LYS A 61 18.52 5.56 9.76
C LYS A 61 19.42 4.30 9.77
N ALA A 62 18.88 3.13 10.12
CA ALA A 62 19.59 1.85 10.03
C ALA A 62 19.83 1.42 8.58
N HIS A 63 19.03 1.90 7.64
CA HIS A 63 19.09 1.58 6.22
C HIS A 63 19.99 2.54 5.43
N GLN A 64 20.48 2.07 4.27
CA GLN A 64 21.22 2.92 3.33
C GLN A 64 20.24 3.77 2.50
N PRO A 65 20.53 5.05 2.22
CA PRO A 65 19.65 5.88 1.40
C PRO A 65 19.33 5.30 0.02
N LYS A 66 20.24 4.52 -0.58
CA LYS A 66 20.00 3.87 -1.88
C LYS A 66 18.91 2.79 -1.86
N GLU A 67 18.62 2.22 -0.69
CA GLU A 67 17.57 1.19 -0.52
C GLU A 67 16.15 1.75 -0.70
N LEU A 68 15.98 3.09 -0.63
CA LEU A 68 14.71 3.77 -0.82
C LEU A 68 14.39 4.06 -2.29
N ASP A 69 15.37 3.98 -3.19
CA ASP A 69 15.25 4.46 -4.57
C ASP A 69 14.24 3.67 -5.40
N PHE A 70 14.25 2.35 -5.25
CA PHE A 70 13.34 1.48 -6.00
C PHE A 70 11.87 1.76 -5.64
N ALA A 71 11.57 1.81 -4.35
CA ALA A 71 10.22 2.09 -3.87
C ALA A 71 9.73 3.48 -4.30
N LEU A 72 10.64 4.47 -4.28
CA LEU A 72 10.32 5.83 -4.72
C LEU A 72 9.93 5.89 -6.20
N ASP A 73 10.68 5.19 -7.06
CA ASP A 73 10.40 5.11 -8.50
C ASP A 73 9.07 4.38 -8.76
N ILE A 74 8.88 3.20 -8.17
CA ILE A 74 7.65 2.43 -8.35
C ILE A 74 6.43 3.19 -7.85
N ALA A 75 6.48 3.78 -6.64
CA ALA A 75 5.35 4.50 -6.07
C ALA A 75 4.95 5.71 -6.92
N LYS A 76 5.91 6.50 -7.38
CA LYS A 76 5.65 7.62 -8.28
C LYS A 76 4.96 7.18 -9.56
N ARG A 77 5.54 6.19 -10.24
CA ARG A 77 5.02 5.70 -11.53
C ARG A 77 3.67 5.02 -11.37
N ALA A 78 3.43 4.35 -10.25
CA ALA A 78 2.15 3.70 -9.94
C ALA A 78 1.03 4.74 -9.76
N ILE A 79 1.25 5.80 -8.99
CA ILE A 79 0.28 6.90 -8.84
C ILE A 79 -0.03 7.51 -10.22
N GLU A 80 1.00 7.85 -11.02
CA GLU A 80 0.80 8.39 -12.38
C GLU A 80 0.03 7.43 -13.29
N PHE A 81 0.30 6.12 -13.18
CA PHE A 81 -0.41 5.09 -13.92
C PHE A 81 -1.89 4.99 -13.50
N TYR A 82 -2.18 4.95 -12.20
CA TYR A 82 -3.54 4.83 -11.70
C TYR A 82 -4.37 6.08 -11.99
N GLU A 83 -3.81 7.29 -11.87
CA GLU A 83 -4.47 8.54 -12.28
C GLU A 83 -4.91 8.49 -13.74
N ASP A 84 -4.02 8.01 -14.62
CA ASP A 84 -4.31 7.88 -16.05
C ASP A 84 -5.27 6.70 -16.33
N PHE A 85 -5.08 5.57 -15.69
CA PHE A 85 -5.93 4.38 -15.88
C PHE A 85 -7.38 4.61 -15.43
N TYR A 86 -7.55 5.18 -14.23
CA TYR A 86 -8.88 5.45 -13.65
C TYR A 86 -9.51 6.77 -14.13
N GLN A 87 -8.76 7.60 -14.85
CA GLN A 87 -9.18 8.95 -15.24
C GLN A 87 -9.67 9.77 -14.03
N THR A 88 -9.05 9.56 -12.89
CA THR A 88 -9.39 10.16 -11.59
C THR A 88 -8.11 10.54 -10.86
N PRO A 89 -7.87 11.83 -10.58
CA PRO A 89 -6.65 12.26 -9.92
C PRO A 89 -6.57 11.71 -8.48
N TYR A 90 -5.36 11.51 -8.01
CA TYR A 90 -5.10 11.21 -6.61
C TYR A 90 -5.52 12.41 -5.74
N PRO A 91 -6.39 12.22 -4.73
CA PRO A 91 -7.06 13.35 -4.10
C PRO A 91 -6.26 14.04 -2.99
N LEU A 92 -5.13 13.46 -2.55
CA LEU A 92 -4.31 14.03 -1.46
C LEU A 92 -3.06 14.73 -2.01
N PRO A 93 -2.47 15.68 -1.25
CA PRO A 93 -1.29 16.41 -1.70
C PRO A 93 -0.01 15.56 -1.70
N HIS A 94 -0.02 14.44 -0.98
CA HIS A 94 1.11 13.52 -0.90
C HIS A 94 0.68 12.07 -0.74
N SER A 95 1.61 11.16 -1.01
CA SER A 95 1.56 9.75 -0.68
C SER A 95 2.91 9.34 -0.07
N TRP A 96 2.93 9.14 1.25
CA TRP A 96 4.10 8.68 1.98
C TRP A 96 4.11 7.16 2.07
N GLN A 97 5.28 6.56 1.88
CA GLN A 97 5.52 5.12 1.98
C GLN A 97 6.49 4.92 3.14
N LEU A 98 6.04 4.35 4.25
CA LEU A 98 6.82 4.19 5.47
C LEU A 98 7.23 2.74 5.71
N ALA A 99 8.53 2.48 5.75
CA ALA A 99 9.09 1.19 6.16
C ALA A 99 9.16 1.08 7.69
N LEU A 100 8.55 0.04 8.24
CA LEU A 100 8.51 -0.24 9.68
C LEU A 100 9.33 -1.48 10.02
N PRO A 101 10.24 -1.40 11.02
CA PRO A 101 11.06 -2.52 11.44
C PRO A 101 10.25 -3.63 12.13
N ASP A 102 9.15 -3.28 12.78
CA ASP A 102 8.23 -4.21 13.44
C ASP A 102 6.79 -3.90 13.02
N PHE A 103 6.25 -4.74 12.14
CA PHE A 103 4.90 -4.59 11.61
C PHE A 103 4.28 -5.98 11.38
N SER A 104 3.12 -6.23 11.97
CA SER A 104 2.47 -7.56 11.94
C SER A 104 1.90 -7.93 10.58
N ALA A 105 1.30 -6.97 9.86
CA ALA A 105 0.85 -7.13 8.50
C ALA A 105 2.01 -7.06 7.49
N GLY A 106 1.75 -7.34 6.22
CA GLY A 106 2.69 -7.09 5.13
C GLY A 106 2.81 -5.60 4.82
N ALA A 107 1.66 -4.98 4.63
CA ALA A 107 1.49 -3.54 4.43
C ALA A 107 0.08 -3.12 4.89
N MET A 108 -0.22 -1.82 4.80
CA MET A 108 -1.51 -1.23 5.16
C MET A 108 -1.73 0.08 4.40
N GLU A 109 -2.87 0.19 3.76
CA GLU A 109 -3.24 1.24 2.81
C GLU A 109 -3.61 2.60 3.44
N ASN A 110 -3.18 2.93 4.65
CA ASN A 110 -3.54 4.18 5.32
C ASN A 110 -3.41 5.38 4.35
N TRP A 111 -4.51 6.07 4.10
CA TRP A 111 -4.59 7.06 3.03
C TRP A 111 -3.63 8.24 3.24
N GLY A 112 -2.68 8.38 2.32
CA GLY A 112 -1.61 9.37 2.37
C GLY A 112 -0.37 8.97 3.18
N LEU A 113 -0.44 7.92 4.01
CA LEU A 113 0.68 7.37 4.79
C LEU A 113 0.62 5.84 4.81
N VAL A 114 0.98 5.23 3.71
CA VAL A 114 1.01 3.77 3.56
C VAL A 114 2.17 3.20 4.37
N THR A 115 1.90 2.14 5.12
CA THR A 115 2.89 1.50 6.00
C THR A 115 3.25 0.10 5.48
N TYR A 116 4.51 -0.28 5.60
CA TYR A 116 5.05 -1.55 5.10
C TYR A 116 6.00 -2.18 6.09
N ARG A 117 6.10 -3.50 6.08
CA ARG A 117 7.34 -4.13 6.55
C ARG A 117 8.51 -3.65 5.71
N GLU A 118 9.67 -3.43 6.35
CA GLU A 118 10.89 -3.03 5.64
C GLU A 118 11.20 -3.95 4.45
N ALA A 119 11.03 -5.26 4.62
CA ALA A 119 11.28 -6.27 3.57
C ALA A 119 10.36 -6.15 2.34
N TYR A 120 9.24 -5.45 2.44
CA TYR A 120 8.29 -5.25 1.35
C TYR A 120 8.33 -3.84 0.75
N LEU A 121 9.28 -3.03 1.19
CA LEU A 121 9.48 -1.68 0.65
C LEU A 121 10.92 -1.42 0.24
N LEU A 122 11.89 -1.84 1.06
CA LEU A 122 13.29 -1.49 0.90
C LEU A 122 14.07 -2.57 0.15
N LEU A 123 14.90 -2.17 -0.81
CA LEU A 123 15.74 -3.06 -1.60
C LEU A 123 17.19 -2.60 -1.62
N ASP A 124 18.13 -3.54 -1.46
CA ASP A 124 19.50 -3.30 -1.91
C ASP A 124 19.55 -3.42 -3.45
N PRO A 125 19.76 -2.31 -4.18
CA PRO A 125 19.71 -2.33 -5.64
C PRO A 125 20.76 -3.23 -6.29
N ASP A 126 21.86 -3.49 -5.59
CA ASP A 126 23.00 -4.23 -6.09
C ASP A 126 22.86 -5.75 -5.91
N ASN A 127 22.12 -6.20 -4.89
CA ASN A 127 22.08 -7.60 -4.47
C ASN A 127 20.66 -8.22 -4.46
N THR A 128 19.63 -7.53 -4.94
CA THR A 128 18.25 -8.01 -4.90
C THR A 128 17.89 -8.80 -6.16
N SER A 129 17.33 -9.99 -5.98
CA SER A 129 16.83 -10.83 -7.07
C SER A 129 15.63 -10.21 -7.79
N LEU A 130 15.35 -10.66 -9.02
CA LEU A 130 14.17 -10.22 -9.76
C LEU A 130 12.87 -10.58 -9.00
N GLU A 131 12.79 -11.78 -8.45
CA GLU A 131 11.64 -12.24 -7.66
C GLU A 131 11.32 -11.29 -6.50
N MET A 132 12.33 -10.86 -5.76
CA MET A 132 12.14 -9.90 -4.68
C MET A 132 11.74 -8.51 -5.19
N LYS A 133 12.28 -8.08 -6.33
CA LYS A 133 11.84 -6.82 -6.98
C LYS A 133 10.38 -6.90 -7.42
N GLN A 134 9.96 -8.02 -7.98
CA GLN A 134 8.56 -8.28 -8.34
C GLN A 134 7.67 -8.20 -7.09
N LEU A 135 8.04 -8.90 -6.02
CA LEU A 135 7.29 -8.88 -4.76
C LEU A 135 7.14 -7.47 -4.18
N VAL A 136 8.21 -6.70 -4.10
CA VAL A 136 8.14 -5.32 -3.58
C VAL A 136 7.30 -4.43 -4.49
N ALA A 137 7.43 -4.57 -5.80
CA ALA A 137 6.64 -3.79 -6.74
C ALA A 137 5.14 -4.13 -6.66
N THR A 138 4.78 -5.42 -6.56
CA THR A 138 3.37 -5.82 -6.40
C THR A 138 2.78 -5.30 -5.10
N VAL A 139 3.48 -5.42 -3.96
CA VAL A 139 2.99 -4.88 -2.69
C VAL A 139 2.79 -3.36 -2.77
N ILE A 140 3.75 -2.60 -3.30
CA ILE A 140 3.60 -1.14 -3.45
C ILE A 140 2.40 -0.78 -4.33
N THR A 141 2.26 -1.43 -5.49
CA THR A 141 1.15 -1.15 -6.40
C THR A 141 -0.20 -1.62 -5.86
N HIS A 142 -0.24 -2.68 -5.05
CA HIS A 142 -1.41 -3.12 -4.29
C HIS A 142 -1.90 -2.01 -3.36
N GLU A 143 -1.05 -1.56 -2.44
CA GLU A 143 -1.41 -0.52 -1.47
C GLU A 143 -1.80 0.81 -2.15
N LEU A 144 -1.19 1.12 -3.28
CA LEU A 144 -1.54 2.31 -4.03
C LEU A 144 -2.84 2.16 -4.82
N ALA A 145 -3.23 0.95 -5.25
CA ALA A 145 -4.55 0.70 -5.84
C ALA A 145 -5.66 0.94 -4.83
N HIS A 146 -5.45 0.58 -3.57
CA HIS A 146 -6.38 0.86 -2.48
C HIS A 146 -6.70 2.33 -2.29
N GLN A 147 -5.82 3.25 -2.68
CA GLN A 147 -6.07 4.68 -2.57
C GLN A 147 -7.30 5.13 -3.40
N TRP A 148 -7.69 4.35 -4.41
CA TRP A 148 -8.94 4.50 -5.16
C TRP A 148 -10.00 3.49 -4.71
N PHE A 149 -9.64 2.19 -4.54
CA PHE A 149 -10.57 1.11 -4.19
C PHE A 149 -10.31 0.59 -2.77
N GLY A 150 -10.97 1.16 -1.82
CA GLY A 150 -10.82 1.01 -0.37
C GLY A 150 -10.93 2.36 0.31
N ASP A 151 -10.21 3.35 -0.20
CA ASP A 151 -10.10 4.68 0.37
C ASP A 151 -11.08 5.67 -0.28
N LEU A 152 -10.90 6.00 -1.56
CA LEU A 152 -11.77 6.97 -2.27
C LEU A 152 -13.18 6.42 -2.45
N VAL A 153 -13.32 5.18 -2.89
CA VAL A 153 -14.57 4.42 -2.90
C VAL A 153 -14.39 3.17 -2.07
N THR A 154 -15.37 2.81 -1.26
CA THR A 154 -15.30 1.66 -0.37
C THR A 154 -16.59 0.83 -0.45
N MET A 155 -16.51 -0.44 -0.07
CA MET A 155 -17.66 -1.31 0.06
C MET A 155 -18.66 -0.74 1.07
N LYS A 156 -19.92 -1.09 0.89
CA LYS A 156 -21.00 -0.69 1.80
C LYS A 156 -20.82 -1.28 3.20
N TRP A 157 -20.34 -2.51 3.26
CA TRP A 157 -20.04 -3.28 4.46
C TRP A 157 -18.98 -4.34 4.17
N TRP A 158 -18.45 -4.94 5.18
CA TRP A 158 -17.38 -5.93 5.12
C TRP A 158 -17.77 -7.26 4.43
N ASP A 159 -19.05 -7.48 4.15
CA ASP A 159 -19.53 -8.64 3.38
C ASP A 159 -18.86 -8.76 2.01
N ASP A 160 -18.48 -7.62 1.45
CA ASP A 160 -17.88 -7.48 0.13
C ASP A 160 -16.42 -7.01 0.21
N LEU A 161 -15.64 -7.53 1.16
CA LEU A 161 -14.21 -7.20 1.32
C LEU A 161 -13.40 -7.42 0.03
N TRP A 162 -13.84 -8.32 -0.85
CA TRP A 162 -13.24 -8.57 -2.14
C TRP A 162 -13.23 -7.32 -3.05
N LEU A 163 -14.19 -6.41 -2.93
CA LEU A 163 -14.19 -5.13 -3.66
C LEU A 163 -13.02 -4.23 -3.26
N ASN A 164 -12.46 -4.43 -2.10
CA ASN A 164 -11.22 -3.80 -1.64
C ASN A 164 -10.02 -4.65 -2.05
N GLU A 165 -9.86 -5.81 -1.47
CA GLU A 165 -8.66 -6.62 -1.55
C GLU A 165 -8.45 -7.32 -2.89
N SER A 166 -9.46 -8.03 -3.41
CA SER A 166 -9.31 -8.72 -4.69
C SER A 166 -9.12 -7.75 -5.84
N PHE A 167 -9.77 -6.58 -5.76
CA PHE A 167 -9.59 -5.54 -6.76
C PHE A 167 -8.17 -4.97 -6.72
N ALA A 168 -7.63 -4.67 -5.53
CA ALA A 168 -6.25 -4.22 -5.38
C ALA A 168 -5.26 -5.29 -5.85
N ASN A 169 -5.49 -6.56 -5.53
CA ASN A 169 -4.68 -7.67 -5.99
C ASN A 169 -4.67 -7.80 -7.53
N MET A 170 -5.81 -7.67 -8.18
CA MET A 170 -5.85 -7.64 -9.65
C MET A 170 -5.08 -6.45 -10.21
N MET A 171 -5.25 -5.28 -9.62
CA MET A 171 -4.65 -4.04 -10.10
C MET A 171 -3.15 -3.97 -9.88
N GLU A 172 -2.59 -4.66 -8.89
CA GLU A 172 -1.13 -4.74 -8.73
C GLU A 172 -0.48 -5.40 -9.94
N TYR A 173 -1.05 -6.49 -10.47
CA TYR A 173 -0.55 -7.14 -11.68
C TYR A 173 -0.71 -6.27 -12.92
N VAL A 174 -1.85 -5.61 -13.08
CA VAL A 174 -2.10 -4.68 -14.18
C VAL A 174 -1.08 -3.54 -14.17
N ALA A 175 -0.81 -2.96 -13.00
CA ALA A 175 0.16 -1.87 -12.87
C ALA A 175 1.60 -2.34 -13.10
N VAL A 176 2.02 -3.44 -12.48
CA VAL A 176 3.39 -3.96 -12.65
C VAL A 176 3.64 -4.37 -14.10
N ASP A 177 2.67 -4.98 -14.79
CA ASP A 177 2.79 -5.30 -16.23
C ASP A 177 3.02 -4.04 -17.07
N ALA A 178 2.28 -2.97 -16.78
CA ALA A 178 2.43 -1.69 -17.47
C ALA A 178 3.76 -0.98 -17.15
N LEU A 179 4.21 -1.04 -15.88
CA LEU A 179 5.42 -0.37 -15.42
C LEU A 179 6.71 -1.12 -15.77
N GLN A 180 6.64 -2.45 -15.81
CA GLN A 180 7.77 -3.37 -15.98
C GLN A 180 7.41 -4.53 -16.94
N PRO A 181 7.09 -4.25 -18.22
CA PRO A 181 6.56 -5.27 -19.15
C PRO A 181 7.50 -6.46 -19.35
N ASP A 182 8.82 -6.24 -19.26
CA ASP A 182 9.82 -7.29 -19.41
C ASP A 182 9.84 -8.30 -18.24
N TRP A 183 9.10 -8.04 -17.17
CA TRP A 183 9.04 -8.96 -16.03
C TRP A 183 8.02 -10.08 -16.19
N HIS A 184 7.14 -10.02 -17.19
CA HIS A 184 6.14 -11.03 -17.46
C HIS A 184 5.34 -11.42 -16.20
N ILE A 185 4.89 -10.42 -15.44
CA ILE A 185 4.30 -10.61 -14.11
C ILE A 185 3.08 -11.53 -14.11
N TRP A 186 2.34 -11.62 -15.23
CA TRP A 186 1.21 -12.52 -15.37
C TRP A 186 1.61 -14.00 -15.36
N GLU A 187 2.85 -14.34 -15.72
CA GLU A 187 3.36 -15.72 -15.58
C GLU A 187 3.52 -16.06 -14.08
N LEU A 188 3.95 -15.11 -13.26
CA LEU A 188 4.00 -15.28 -11.81
C LEU A 188 2.61 -15.49 -11.22
N PHE A 189 1.61 -14.69 -11.62
CA PHE A 189 0.21 -14.89 -11.22
C PHE A 189 -0.27 -16.30 -11.54
N GLN A 190 -0.05 -16.79 -12.76
CA GLN A 190 -0.48 -18.11 -13.23
C GLN A 190 0.24 -19.27 -12.53
N THR A 191 1.46 -19.06 -12.06
CA THR A 191 2.27 -20.13 -11.44
C THR A 191 2.21 -20.12 -9.91
N SER A 192 1.74 -19.05 -9.29
CA SER A 192 1.65 -18.89 -7.82
C SER A 192 0.22 -18.74 -7.34
N GLU A 193 -0.43 -17.63 -7.63
CA GLU A 193 -1.73 -17.30 -7.03
C GLU A 193 -2.89 -18.05 -7.60
N ALA A 194 -2.98 -18.14 -8.92
CA ALA A 194 -4.08 -18.86 -9.56
C ALA A 194 -4.12 -20.36 -9.16
N PRO A 195 -3.00 -21.11 -9.10
CA PRO A 195 -3.01 -22.48 -8.58
C PRO A 195 -3.41 -22.57 -7.11
N MET A 196 -2.98 -21.63 -6.26
CA MET A 196 -3.35 -21.59 -4.86
C MET A 196 -4.86 -21.40 -4.68
N ALA A 197 -5.46 -20.46 -5.41
CA ALA A 197 -6.89 -20.21 -5.39
C ALA A 197 -7.68 -21.43 -5.92
N LEU A 198 -7.27 -22.01 -7.04
CA LEU A 198 -7.91 -23.20 -7.63
C LEU A 198 -7.80 -24.42 -6.72
N GLN A 199 -6.65 -24.62 -6.05
CA GLN A 199 -6.47 -25.71 -5.08
C GLN A 199 -7.41 -25.55 -3.89
N ARG A 200 -7.53 -24.35 -3.37
CA ARG A 200 -8.46 -24.04 -2.27
C ARG A 200 -9.91 -24.24 -2.69
N ASP A 201 -10.26 -23.80 -3.89
CA ASP A 201 -11.61 -23.90 -4.45
C ASP A 201 -12.05 -25.33 -4.75
N ALA A 202 -11.10 -26.25 -4.95
CA ALA A 202 -11.36 -27.68 -5.16
C ALA A 202 -11.63 -28.47 -3.87
N THR A 203 -11.54 -27.85 -2.70
CA THR A 203 -11.77 -28.52 -1.40
C THR A 203 -13.20 -28.38 -0.92
N ASP A 204 -13.67 -29.36 -0.13
CA ASP A 204 -14.97 -29.26 0.56
C ASP A 204 -14.94 -28.09 1.55
N GLY A 205 -16.04 -27.34 1.64
CA GLY A 205 -16.15 -26.18 2.55
C GLY A 205 -15.42 -24.92 2.06
N VAL A 206 -15.24 -24.80 0.74
CA VAL A 206 -14.72 -23.55 0.15
C VAL A 206 -15.61 -22.36 0.50
N GLN A 207 -14.97 -21.26 0.85
CA GLN A 207 -15.66 -20.03 1.19
C GLN A 207 -16.03 -19.23 -0.06
N SER A 208 -17.22 -18.62 -0.04
CA SER A 208 -17.60 -17.63 -1.06
C SER A 208 -16.78 -16.35 -0.92
N VAL A 209 -16.61 -15.60 -1.99
CA VAL A 209 -16.00 -14.24 -1.96
C VAL A 209 -16.90 -13.25 -1.20
N HIS A 210 -18.22 -13.43 -1.27
CA HIS A 210 -19.19 -12.70 -0.44
C HIS A 210 -19.53 -13.53 0.80
N VAL A 211 -19.35 -12.95 1.97
CA VAL A 211 -19.58 -13.61 3.27
C VAL A 211 -20.34 -12.66 4.18
N ASP A 212 -21.50 -13.09 4.67
CA ASP A 212 -22.29 -12.29 5.62
C ASP A 212 -21.49 -12.00 6.89
N VAL A 213 -21.26 -10.72 7.19
CA VAL A 213 -20.56 -10.25 8.38
C VAL A 213 -21.53 -9.54 9.31
N ASN A 214 -21.83 -10.18 10.42
CA ASN A 214 -22.79 -9.66 11.40
C ASN A 214 -22.11 -8.96 12.59
N ASN A 215 -20.83 -9.23 12.81
CA ASN A 215 -20.07 -8.67 13.93
C ASN A 215 -18.65 -8.24 13.47
N PRO A 216 -18.17 -7.06 13.86
CA PRO A 216 -16.80 -6.63 13.56
C PRO A 216 -15.70 -7.61 13.97
N ALA A 217 -15.91 -8.42 15.01
CA ALA A 217 -14.95 -9.45 15.44
C ALA A 217 -14.74 -10.58 14.42
N GLU A 218 -15.61 -10.68 13.42
CA GLU A 218 -15.52 -11.68 12.34
C GLU A 218 -14.62 -11.21 11.19
N ILE A 219 -14.32 -9.92 11.11
CA ILE A 219 -13.62 -9.29 9.96
C ILE A 219 -12.23 -9.89 9.75
N ASP A 220 -11.44 -10.07 10.79
CA ASP A 220 -10.09 -10.61 10.68
C ASP A 220 -10.04 -11.99 10.01
N ALA A 221 -11.10 -12.79 10.18
CA ALA A 221 -11.20 -14.12 9.59
C ALA A 221 -11.49 -14.10 8.07
N LEU A 222 -11.86 -12.94 7.52
CA LEU A 222 -12.15 -12.78 6.08
C LEU A 222 -10.89 -12.65 5.24
N PHE A 223 -9.77 -12.23 5.83
CA PHE A 223 -8.50 -12.05 5.13
C PHE A 223 -7.83 -13.39 4.82
N ASP A 224 -8.44 -14.15 3.92
CA ASP A 224 -7.92 -15.43 3.42
C ASP A 224 -7.22 -15.20 2.08
N GLY A 225 -5.91 -15.50 2.04
CA GLY A 225 -5.06 -15.23 0.88
C GLY A 225 -5.52 -15.90 -0.42
N ALA A 226 -6.24 -17.01 -0.34
CA ALA A 226 -6.72 -17.72 -1.52
C ALA A 226 -8.09 -17.24 -2.01
N ILE A 227 -8.92 -16.70 -1.13
CA ILE A 227 -10.31 -16.31 -1.45
C ILE A 227 -10.41 -14.81 -1.69
N VAL A 228 -10.02 -14.00 -0.70
CA VAL A 228 -10.20 -12.55 -0.76
C VAL A 228 -9.21 -11.89 -1.70
N TYR A 229 -8.00 -12.43 -1.81
CA TYR A 229 -6.95 -11.86 -2.69
C TYR A 229 -6.94 -12.49 -4.08
N ALA A 230 -6.97 -13.81 -4.20
CA ALA A 230 -6.65 -14.50 -5.46
C ALA A 230 -7.86 -15.03 -6.24
N LYS A 231 -9.07 -15.10 -5.65
CA LYS A 231 -10.28 -15.63 -6.29
C LYS A 231 -11.12 -14.52 -6.92
#